data_afb543a19753f33685e69ee4ca7bcb46
#
_entry.id   afb543a19753f33685e69ee4ca7bcb46
#
_cell.length_a   1.000
_cell.length_b   1.000
_cell.length_c   1.000
_cell.angle_alpha   90.00
_cell.angle_beta   90.00
_cell.angle_gamma   90.00
#
_symmetry.space_group_name_H-M   'P 1'
#
loop_
_entity.id
_entity.type
_entity.pdbx_description
1 polymer ?
#
loop_
_entity_poly.entity_id
_entity_poly.type
_entity_poly.pdbx_seq_one_letter_code
_entity_poly.pdbx_strand_id
1 'polypeptide(L)'
;VHEGKIIARGYNRRNTDKNTLSHAELNAIRKASKKLGDWRLEGCTMYVTLEPCQMCSGALVQSRIDEVVIGCMNAKAGCAGSVMNLLQVDGFNHQVKITQGVLEEECSSMLSEFFRKLREKKKQEKAALKAAQENPEREPEQ
;
A
#
# COMPACT_ATOMS: atom_id res chain seq x y z
N VAL A 1 10.70 -6.06 -8.77
CA VAL A 1 11.50 -6.24 -10.00
C VAL A 1 12.81 -6.92 -9.67
N HIS A 2 13.16 -7.92 -10.41
CA HIS A 2 14.43 -8.65 -10.27
C HIS A 2 15.03 -8.88 -11.66
N GLU A 3 16.31 -8.55 -11.83
CA GLU A 3 17.01 -8.68 -13.12
C GLU A 3 16.25 -8.07 -14.31
N GLY A 4 15.68 -6.88 -14.09
CA GLY A 4 14.91 -6.15 -15.11
C GLY A 4 13.52 -6.70 -15.40
N LYS A 5 13.04 -7.70 -14.65
CA LYS A 5 11.72 -8.31 -14.85
C LYS A 5 10.81 -8.08 -13.65
N ILE A 6 9.54 -7.80 -13.90
CA ILE A 6 8.53 -7.79 -12.86
C ILE A 6 8.25 -9.22 -12.41
N ILE A 7 8.58 -9.55 -11.16
CA ILE A 7 8.37 -10.89 -10.60
C ILE A 7 7.12 -11.01 -9.74
N ALA A 8 6.60 -9.89 -9.24
CA ALA A 8 5.38 -9.87 -8.45
C ALA A 8 4.71 -8.51 -8.52
N ARG A 9 3.39 -8.51 -8.34
CA ARG A 9 2.55 -7.32 -8.18
C ARG A 9 1.66 -7.48 -6.97
N GLY A 10 1.42 -6.39 -6.26
CA GLY A 10 0.51 -6.35 -5.12
C GLY A 10 -0.35 -5.10 -5.12
N TYR A 11 -1.52 -5.20 -4.55
CA TYR A 11 -2.40 -4.08 -4.29
C TYR A 11 -3.04 -4.22 -2.91
N ASN A 12 -3.55 -3.12 -2.36
CA ASN A 12 -4.14 -3.12 -1.03
C ASN A 12 -5.45 -3.93 -1.02
N ARG A 13 -5.50 -4.93 -0.16
CA ARG A 13 -6.66 -5.81 0.05
C ARG A 13 -7.13 -5.82 1.51
N ARG A 14 -6.75 -4.83 2.29
CA ARG A 14 -7.07 -4.77 3.73
C ARG A 14 -8.57 -4.99 4.00
N ASN A 15 -9.43 -4.29 3.25
CA ASN A 15 -10.87 -4.38 3.44
C ASN A 15 -11.46 -5.67 2.85
N THR A 16 -10.95 -6.14 1.71
CA THR A 16 -11.37 -7.39 1.07
C THR A 16 -11.00 -8.61 1.91
N ASP A 17 -9.76 -8.68 2.36
CA ASP A 17 -9.23 -9.78 3.16
C ASP A 17 -9.57 -9.64 4.65
N LYS A 18 -10.11 -8.48 5.07
CA LYS A 18 -10.36 -8.15 6.49
C LYS A 18 -9.12 -8.39 7.36
N ASN A 19 -7.97 -7.98 6.84
CA ASN A 19 -6.68 -8.27 7.42
C ASN A 19 -5.76 -7.05 7.28
N THR A 20 -5.28 -6.53 8.40
CA THR A 20 -4.38 -5.37 8.44
C THR A 20 -3.04 -5.63 7.74
N LEU A 21 -2.62 -6.88 7.59
CA LEU A 21 -1.40 -7.26 6.90
C LEU A 21 -1.51 -7.17 5.37
N SER A 22 -2.72 -7.10 4.81
CA SER A 22 -2.95 -7.11 3.37
C SER A 22 -2.70 -5.76 2.70
N HIS A 23 -1.58 -5.12 3.01
CA HIS A 23 -1.06 -3.99 2.26
C HIS A 23 -0.44 -4.44 0.94
N ALA A 24 -0.43 -3.55 -0.06
CA ALA A 24 0.12 -3.84 -1.39
C ALA A 24 1.55 -4.37 -1.31
N GLU A 25 2.38 -3.74 -0.50
CA GLU A 25 3.80 -4.06 -0.34
C GLU A 25 3.99 -5.46 0.25
N LEU A 26 3.23 -5.82 1.30
CA LEU A 26 3.31 -7.15 1.91
C LEU A 26 2.84 -8.24 0.94
N ASN A 27 1.79 -7.97 0.17
CA ASN A 27 1.30 -8.90 -0.83
C ASN A 27 2.32 -9.12 -1.95
N ALA A 28 3.00 -8.05 -2.39
CA ALA A 28 4.08 -8.14 -3.37
C ALA A 28 5.28 -8.93 -2.83
N ILE A 29 5.72 -8.66 -1.59
CA ILE A 29 6.82 -9.38 -0.93
C ILE A 29 6.51 -10.87 -0.84
N ARG A 30 5.31 -11.23 -0.41
CA ARG A 30 4.90 -12.64 -0.28
C ARG A 30 4.97 -13.37 -1.62
N LYS A 31 4.45 -12.75 -2.67
CA LYS A 31 4.47 -13.32 -4.03
C LYS A 31 5.90 -13.41 -4.59
N ALA A 32 6.72 -12.38 -4.39
CA ALA A 32 8.10 -12.35 -4.84
C ALA A 32 8.93 -13.44 -4.16
N SER A 33 8.79 -13.61 -2.85
CA SER A 33 9.46 -14.64 -2.08
C SER A 33 9.08 -16.05 -2.57
N LYS A 34 7.81 -16.27 -2.86
CA LYS A 34 7.33 -17.52 -3.44
C LYS A 34 7.93 -17.76 -4.83
N LYS A 35 7.99 -16.73 -5.66
CA LYS A 35 8.55 -16.81 -7.02
C LYS A 35 10.04 -17.14 -7.01
N LEU A 36 10.82 -16.52 -6.11
CA LEU A 36 12.26 -16.75 -6.00
C LEU A 36 12.61 -17.99 -5.17
N GLY A 37 11.67 -18.51 -4.38
CA GLY A 37 11.92 -19.62 -3.48
C GLY A 37 12.81 -19.27 -2.29
N ASP A 38 12.87 -18.00 -1.91
CA ASP A 38 13.67 -17.50 -0.79
C ASP A 38 12.95 -16.38 -0.08
N TRP A 39 13.12 -16.24 1.22
CA TRP A 39 12.63 -15.10 1.99
C TRP A 39 13.46 -13.84 1.74
N ARG A 40 14.70 -13.99 1.31
CA ARG A 40 15.56 -12.87 0.93
C ARG A 40 15.21 -12.40 -0.47
N LEU A 41 14.98 -11.09 -0.60
CA LEU A 41 14.74 -10.43 -1.88
C LEU A 41 15.95 -9.62 -2.33
N GLU A 42 17.14 -10.17 -2.12
CA GLU A 42 18.41 -9.58 -2.59
C GLU A 42 18.38 -9.41 -4.11
N GLY A 43 18.88 -8.29 -4.59
CA GLY A 43 18.83 -7.95 -6.02
C GLY A 43 17.46 -7.48 -6.51
N CYS A 44 16.47 -7.33 -5.63
CA CYS A 44 15.15 -6.86 -5.99
C CYS A 44 14.95 -5.37 -5.71
N THR A 45 14.11 -4.73 -6.53
CA THR A 45 13.63 -3.37 -6.33
C THR A 45 12.12 -3.38 -6.23
N MET A 46 11.57 -2.71 -5.21
CA MET A 46 10.13 -2.46 -5.10
C MET A 46 9.78 -1.09 -5.66
N TYR A 47 8.78 -1.04 -6.53
CA TYR A 47 8.16 0.20 -7.00
C TYR A 47 6.81 0.34 -6.31
N VAL A 48 6.60 1.43 -5.59
CA VAL A 48 5.39 1.68 -4.81
C VAL A 48 4.85 3.07 -5.06
N THR A 49 3.54 3.21 -5.20
CA THR A 49 2.89 4.50 -5.48
C THR A 49 2.91 5.44 -4.28
N LEU A 50 2.71 4.90 -3.08
CA LEU A 50 2.71 5.65 -1.83
C LEU A 50 3.82 5.16 -0.91
N GLU A 51 4.47 6.08 -0.20
CA GLU A 51 5.49 5.79 0.80
C GLU A 51 5.03 4.71 1.78
N PRO A 52 5.84 3.66 2.01
CA PRO A 52 5.49 2.57 2.91
C PRO A 52 5.27 3.03 4.36
N CYS A 53 4.29 2.44 5.03
CA CYS A 53 4.08 2.60 6.46
C CYS A 53 5.14 1.84 7.28
N GLN A 54 5.07 1.93 8.61
CA GLN A 54 6.01 1.25 9.52
C GLN A 54 6.02 -0.26 9.36
N MET A 55 4.87 -0.89 9.13
CA MET A 55 4.76 -2.33 8.93
C MET A 55 5.45 -2.75 7.62
N CYS A 56 5.16 -2.06 6.53
CA CYS A 56 5.72 -2.37 5.22
C CYS A 56 7.21 -2.01 5.14
N SER A 57 7.63 -0.90 5.73
CA SER A 57 9.05 -0.52 5.81
C SER A 57 9.85 -1.55 6.61
N GLY A 58 9.31 -2.02 7.72
CA GLY A 58 9.91 -3.11 8.48
C GLY A 58 10.04 -4.39 7.66
N ALA A 59 9.02 -4.74 6.89
CA ALA A 59 9.05 -5.91 6.00
C ALA A 59 10.10 -5.78 4.88
N LEU A 60 10.29 -4.58 4.33
CA LEU A 60 11.34 -4.32 3.34
C LEU A 60 12.74 -4.55 3.91
N VAL A 61 12.98 -4.09 5.12
CA VAL A 61 14.26 -4.35 5.82
C VAL A 61 14.43 -5.85 6.10
N GLN A 62 13.41 -6.50 6.63
CA GLN A 62 13.45 -7.93 6.96
C GLN A 62 13.69 -8.81 5.74
N SER A 63 13.08 -8.48 4.61
CA SER A 63 13.23 -9.24 3.37
C SER A 63 14.54 -8.95 2.62
N ARG A 64 15.38 -8.06 3.11
CA ARG A 64 16.66 -7.70 2.50
C ARG A 64 16.54 -7.14 1.07
N ILE A 65 15.47 -6.41 0.79
CA ILE A 65 15.32 -5.77 -0.51
C ILE A 65 16.40 -4.71 -0.74
N ASP A 66 16.87 -4.56 -1.96
CA ASP A 66 17.97 -3.62 -2.27
C ASP A 66 17.50 -2.17 -2.31
N GLU A 67 16.37 -1.92 -2.97
CA GLU A 67 15.88 -0.57 -3.23
C GLU A 67 14.35 -0.51 -3.20
N VAL A 68 13.83 0.62 -2.74
CA VAL A 68 12.44 1.01 -2.94
C VAL A 68 12.37 2.31 -3.72
N VAL A 69 11.56 2.32 -4.77
CA VAL A 69 11.25 3.48 -5.61
C VAL A 69 9.84 3.94 -5.28
N ILE A 70 9.72 5.17 -4.78
CA ILE A 70 8.48 5.72 -4.22
C ILE A 70 7.92 6.81 -5.13
N GLY A 71 6.63 6.74 -5.44
CA GLY A 71 5.92 7.78 -6.17
C GLY A 71 5.70 9.02 -5.32
N CYS A 72 4.77 8.98 -4.39
CA CYS A 72 4.48 10.10 -3.49
C CYS A 72 4.67 9.74 -2.02
N MET A 73 4.98 10.76 -1.20
CA MET A 73 5.21 10.61 0.22
C MET A 73 3.89 10.64 1.00
N ASN A 74 3.90 10.05 2.19
CA ASN A 74 2.77 10.02 3.11
C ASN A 74 3.16 10.71 4.42
N ALA A 75 2.80 11.98 4.55
CA ALA A 75 3.20 12.80 5.70
C ALA A 75 2.70 12.28 7.05
N LYS A 76 1.60 11.53 7.07
CA LYS A 76 0.97 11.07 8.33
C LYS A 76 1.41 9.68 8.78
N ALA A 77 1.82 8.82 7.88
CA ALA A 77 2.08 7.42 8.17
C ALA A 77 3.33 6.86 7.48
N GLY A 78 3.98 7.63 6.62
CA GLY A 78 5.14 7.18 5.87
C GLY A 78 6.37 6.98 6.74
N CYS A 79 7.03 5.84 6.57
CA CYS A 79 8.22 5.46 7.34
C CYS A 79 9.45 5.21 6.46
N ALA A 80 9.52 5.90 5.32
CA ALA A 80 10.68 5.96 4.45
C ALA A 80 11.23 7.40 4.33
N GLY A 81 11.00 8.22 5.35
CA GLY A 81 11.48 9.59 5.45
C GLY A 81 10.48 10.61 6.00
N SER A 82 9.16 10.40 5.88
CA SER A 82 8.16 11.40 6.30
C SER A 82 8.00 11.49 7.84
N VAL A 83 7.47 10.48 8.48
CA VAL A 83 7.35 10.43 9.95
C VAL A 83 8.69 10.01 10.54
N MET A 84 9.27 9.00 9.99
CA MET A 84 10.61 8.49 10.32
C MET A 84 11.16 7.70 9.13
N ASN A 85 12.43 7.32 9.18
CA ASN A 85 13.06 6.49 8.16
C ASN A 85 13.48 5.14 8.76
N LEU A 86 12.62 4.15 8.69
CA LEU A 86 12.91 2.79 9.14
C LEU A 86 13.78 2.00 8.15
N LEU A 87 13.91 2.47 6.92
CA LEU A 87 14.68 1.79 5.88
C LEU A 87 16.20 1.98 6.03
N GLN A 88 16.62 3.01 6.77
CA GLN A 88 18.03 3.40 6.87
C GLN A 88 18.46 3.69 8.31
N VAL A 89 18.01 2.88 9.24
CA VAL A 89 18.44 2.96 10.65
C VAL A 89 19.82 2.32 10.80
N ASP A 90 20.79 3.08 11.27
CA ASP A 90 22.20 2.61 11.38
C ASP A 90 22.38 1.34 12.21
N GLY A 91 21.55 1.16 13.24
CA GLY A 91 21.59 -0.04 14.10
C GLY A 91 21.02 -1.31 13.47
N PHE A 92 20.32 -1.21 12.35
CA PHE A 92 19.78 -2.38 11.66
C PHE A 92 20.86 -3.05 10.78
N ASN A 93 20.76 -4.34 10.65
CA ASN A 93 21.71 -5.15 9.86
C ASN A 93 21.47 -5.11 8.34
N HIS A 94 20.52 -4.33 7.87
CA HIS A 94 20.24 -4.10 6.46
C HIS A 94 19.75 -2.68 6.23
N GLN A 95 20.21 -2.08 5.14
CA GLN A 95 19.80 -0.76 4.68
C GLN A 95 19.16 -0.89 3.31
N VAL A 96 18.05 -0.17 3.07
CA VAL A 96 17.34 -0.14 1.79
C VAL A 96 17.60 1.19 1.12
N LYS A 97 18.07 1.17 -0.13
CA LYS A 97 18.19 2.40 -0.92
C LYS A 97 16.81 2.97 -1.23
N ILE A 98 16.67 4.28 -1.08
CA ILE A 98 15.42 5.00 -1.35
C ILE A 98 15.58 5.91 -2.56
N THR A 99 14.69 5.77 -3.54
CA THR A 99 14.49 6.74 -4.63
C THR A 99 13.05 7.23 -4.52
N GLN A 100 12.87 8.56 -4.40
CA GLN A 100 11.53 9.15 -4.20
C GLN A 100 11.20 10.16 -5.29
N GLY A 101 9.93 10.51 -5.41
CA GLY A 101 9.46 11.53 -6.34
C GLY A 101 9.27 11.06 -7.78
N VAL A 102 9.30 9.76 -8.03
CA VAL A 102 9.09 9.20 -9.36
C VAL A 102 7.60 9.22 -9.70
N LEU A 103 7.21 9.97 -10.73
CA LEU A 103 5.81 10.21 -11.10
C LEU A 103 4.96 10.71 -9.92
N GLU A 104 5.53 11.58 -9.10
CA GLU A 104 4.93 12.03 -7.83
C GLU A 104 3.55 12.63 -8.00
N GLU A 105 3.37 13.54 -8.96
CA GLU A 105 2.07 14.19 -9.22
C GLU A 105 1.02 13.20 -9.70
N GLU A 106 1.39 12.29 -10.58
CA GLU A 106 0.49 11.24 -11.10
C GLU A 106 0.06 10.29 -9.98
N CYS A 107 0.99 9.83 -9.17
CA CYS A 107 0.72 8.97 -8.02
C CYS A 107 -0.18 9.67 -6.99
N SER A 108 0.14 10.91 -6.64
CA SER A 108 -0.63 11.72 -5.69
C SER A 108 -2.05 11.98 -6.17
N SER A 109 -2.21 12.37 -7.44
CA SER A 109 -3.52 12.64 -8.05
C SER A 109 -4.39 11.38 -8.12
N MET A 110 -3.81 10.25 -8.49
CA MET A 110 -4.50 8.96 -8.57
C MET A 110 -5.02 8.53 -7.19
N LEU A 111 -4.21 8.66 -6.15
CA LEU A 111 -4.61 8.33 -4.78
C LEU A 111 -5.67 9.28 -4.24
N SER A 112 -5.53 10.59 -4.46
CA SER A 112 -6.51 11.60 -4.06
C SER A 112 -7.87 11.36 -4.70
N GLU A 113 -7.89 11.05 -5.98
CA GLU A 113 -9.10 10.72 -6.73
C GLU A 113 -9.76 9.44 -6.21
N PHE A 114 -8.98 8.40 -5.95
CA PHE A 114 -9.48 7.16 -5.37
C PHE A 114 -10.15 7.38 -4.02
N PHE A 115 -9.50 8.10 -3.10
CA PHE A 115 -10.06 8.39 -1.77
C PHE A 115 -11.27 9.33 -1.83
N ARG A 116 -11.29 10.27 -2.77
CA ARG A 116 -12.46 11.13 -3.01
C ARG A 116 -13.68 10.28 -3.40
N LYS A 117 -13.53 9.40 -4.38
CA LYS A 117 -14.60 8.48 -4.81
C LYS A 117 -15.07 7.55 -3.68
N LEU A 118 -14.14 7.05 -2.88
CA LEU A 118 -14.47 6.20 -1.75
C LEU A 118 -15.30 6.94 -0.68
N ARG A 119 -14.96 8.20 -0.38
CA ARG A 119 -15.75 9.03 0.55
C ARG A 119 -17.14 9.33 0.00
N GLU A 120 -17.28 9.63 -1.27
CA GLU A 120 -18.58 9.85 -1.92
C GLU A 120 -19.47 8.60 -1.85
N LYS A 121 -18.91 7.44 -2.17
CA LYS A 121 -19.61 6.16 -2.07
C LYS A 121 -20.12 5.88 -0.65
N LYS A 122 -19.28 6.06 0.36
CA LYS A 122 -19.66 5.88 1.77
C LYS A 122 -20.75 6.87 2.21
N LYS A 123 -20.69 8.11 1.72
CA LYS A 123 -21.72 9.13 1.99
C LYS A 123 -23.06 8.72 1.40
N GLN A 124 -23.08 8.22 0.16
CA GLN A 124 -24.29 7.74 -0.51
C GLN A 124 -24.88 6.51 0.20
N GLU A 125 -24.06 5.55 0.57
CA GLU A 125 -24.48 4.35 1.32
C GLU A 125 -25.11 4.72 2.67
N LYS A 126 -24.50 5.65 3.40
CA LYS A 126 -25.02 6.15 4.67
C LYS A 126 -26.36 6.88 4.51
N ALA A 127 -26.49 7.70 3.45
CA ALA A 127 -27.73 8.42 3.15
C ALA A 127 -28.87 7.43 2.77
N ALA A 128 -28.56 6.42 1.96
CA ALA A 128 -29.51 5.37 1.57
C ALA A 128 -29.98 4.55 2.77
N LEU A 129 -29.06 4.20 3.68
CA LEU A 129 -29.40 3.48 4.91
C LEU A 129 -30.30 4.30 5.83
N LYS A 130 -30.02 5.60 5.98
CA LYS A 130 -30.85 6.51 6.77
C LYS A 130 -32.26 6.64 6.18
N ALA A 131 -32.37 6.82 4.85
CA ALA A 131 -33.67 6.91 4.17
C ALA A 131 -34.49 5.63 4.32
N ALA A 132 -33.87 4.45 4.28
CA ALA A 132 -34.53 3.16 4.51
C ALA A 132 -35.05 3.01 5.95
N GLN A 133 -34.34 3.57 6.94
CA GLN A 133 -34.76 3.55 8.34
C GLN A 133 -35.91 4.54 8.65
N GLU A 134 -35.96 5.66 7.94
CA GLU A 134 -36.99 6.68 8.11
C GLU A 134 -38.32 6.35 7.40
N ASN A 135 -38.35 5.34 6.50
CA ASN A 135 -39.55 4.94 5.78
C ASN A 135 -39.71 3.40 5.73
N PRO A 136 -40.07 2.74 6.87
CA PRO A 136 -40.17 1.29 6.96
C PRO A 136 -41.39 0.67 6.25
N GLU A 137 -42.34 1.48 5.69
CA GLU A 137 -43.62 1.01 5.14
C GLU A 137 -43.73 1.11 3.62
N ARG A 138 -42.66 0.88 2.86
CA ARG A 138 -42.81 0.53 1.44
C ARG A 138 -42.66 -0.97 1.27
N GLU A 139 -43.78 -1.68 1.46
CA GLU A 139 -43.94 -3.03 0.91
C GLU A 139 -43.79 -2.93 -0.63
N PRO A 140 -43.11 -3.90 -1.28
CA PRO A 140 -43.10 -3.94 -2.74
C PRO A 140 -44.51 -4.24 -3.23
N GLU A 141 -45.09 -3.33 -3.99
CA GLU A 141 -46.29 -3.61 -4.76
C GLU A 141 -46.00 -4.81 -5.67
N GLN A 142 -46.86 -5.84 -5.53
CA GLN A 142 -46.82 -7.07 -6.31
C GLN A 142 -47.16 -6.84 -7.77
#